data_82e4d011bbdf13794bcf96a54b825da9
#
_entry.id   82e4d011bbdf13794bcf96a54b825da9
#
_cell.length_a   1.000
_cell.length_b   1.000
_cell.length_c   1.000
_cell.angle_alpha   90.00
_cell.angle_beta   90.00
_cell.angle_gamma   90.00
#
_symmetry.space_group_name_H-M   'P 1'
#
loop_
_entity.id
_entity.type
_entity.pdbx_description
1 polymer ?
#
loop_
_entity_poly.entity_id
_entity_poly.type
_entity_poly.pdbx_seq_one_letter_code
_entity_poly.pdbx_strand_id
1 'polypeptide(L)'
;MSTHRKARGMRTQLLVAQYLAANGWPHAESTGSGRSGVDVLGTPGLAFEVKARTDLNPLAWVKQAEQNAGLPVAVFRPNGMGEHPETFIAFLRLGDLTALLRAAGYGTEPEEQG
;
A
#
# COMPACT_ATOMS: atom_id res chain seq x y z
N MET A 1 -21.87 4.51 12.81
CA MET A 1 -20.89 4.21 11.74
C MET A 1 -21.61 3.68 10.52
N SER A 2 -21.29 4.22 9.37
CA SER A 2 -21.97 3.84 8.13
C SER A 2 -21.52 2.46 7.67
N THR A 3 -22.47 1.57 7.33
CA THR A 3 -22.17 0.27 6.72
C THR A 3 -21.52 0.45 5.34
N HIS A 4 -21.81 1.58 4.64
CA HIS A 4 -21.20 1.90 3.35
C HIS A 4 -19.69 2.14 3.46
N ARG A 5 -19.24 2.83 4.50
CA ARG A 5 -17.80 3.07 4.73
C ARG A 5 -17.05 1.76 4.97
N LYS A 6 -17.63 0.89 5.79
CA LYS A 6 -17.05 -0.40 6.11
C LYS A 6 -16.97 -1.29 4.87
N ALA A 7 -18.06 -1.36 4.10
CA ALA A 7 -18.13 -2.14 2.87
C ALA A 7 -17.14 -1.62 1.83
N ARG A 8 -16.98 -0.29 1.70
CA ARG A 8 -16.02 0.32 0.79
C ARG A 8 -14.58 0.00 1.21
N GLY A 9 -14.29 0.04 2.50
CA GLY A 9 -12.97 -0.32 3.02
C GLY A 9 -12.61 -1.76 2.71
N MET A 10 -13.51 -2.70 2.98
CA MET A 10 -13.32 -4.11 2.69
C MET A 10 -13.18 -4.38 1.19
N ARG A 11 -14.02 -3.74 0.39
CA ARG A 11 -13.96 -3.86 -1.07
C ARG A 11 -12.63 -3.34 -1.62
N THR A 12 -12.15 -2.23 -1.08
CA THR A 12 -10.89 -1.64 -1.49
C THR A 12 -9.71 -2.57 -1.17
N GLN A 13 -9.68 -3.17 0.02
CA GLN A 13 -8.65 -4.14 0.37
C GLN A 13 -8.65 -5.32 -0.59
N LEU A 14 -9.83 -5.83 -0.94
CA LEU A 14 -9.96 -6.93 -1.87
C LEU A 14 -9.44 -6.56 -3.25
N LEU A 15 -9.77 -5.37 -3.76
CA LEU A 15 -9.27 -4.88 -5.05
C LEU A 15 -7.76 -4.80 -5.06
N VAL A 16 -7.15 -4.28 -3.99
CA VAL A 16 -5.69 -4.18 -3.88
C VAL A 16 -5.06 -5.57 -3.85
N ALA A 17 -5.61 -6.48 -3.06
CA ALA A 17 -5.08 -7.84 -2.98
C ALA A 17 -5.16 -8.56 -4.33
N GLN A 18 -6.28 -8.43 -5.04
CA GLN A 18 -6.45 -9.04 -6.37
C GLN A 18 -5.48 -8.44 -7.40
N TYR A 19 -5.27 -7.12 -7.34
CA TYR A 19 -4.31 -6.45 -8.21
C TYR A 19 -2.88 -6.95 -7.96
N LEU A 20 -2.49 -7.05 -6.70
CA LEU A 20 -1.17 -7.56 -6.33
C LEU A 20 -1.00 -9.02 -6.76
N ALA A 21 -2.04 -9.83 -6.60
CA ALA A 21 -2.00 -11.24 -7.01
C ALA A 21 -1.74 -11.37 -8.51
N ALA A 22 -2.29 -10.48 -9.32
CA ALA A 22 -2.08 -10.46 -10.77
C ALA A 22 -0.75 -9.86 -11.19
N ASN A 23 -0.04 -9.19 -10.28
CA ASN A 23 1.16 -8.42 -10.60
C ASN A 23 2.41 -8.85 -9.83
N GLY A 24 2.50 -10.10 -9.43
CA GLY A 24 3.73 -10.65 -8.87
C GLY A 24 3.60 -11.21 -7.46
N TRP A 25 2.45 -11.08 -6.83
CA TRP A 25 2.20 -11.61 -5.48
C TRP A 25 1.01 -12.59 -5.52
N PRO A 26 1.21 -13.78 -6.09
CA PRO A 26 0.07 -14.69 -6.37
C PRO A 26 -0.70 -15.15 -5.13
N HIS A 27 -0.11 -14.99 -3.96
CA HIS A 27 -0.75 -15.36 -2.70
C HIS A 27 -1.31 -14.15 -1.94
N ALA A 28 -1.36 -12.97 -2.58
CA ALA A 28 -1.91 -11.78 -1.94
C ALA A 28 -3.39 -11.98 -1.61
N GLU A 29 -3.76 -11.63 -0.38
CA GLU A 29 -5.07 -11.90 0.18
C GLU A 29 -5.45 -10.81 1.16
N SER A 30 -6.70 -10.35 1.09
CA SER A 30 -7.22 -9.36 2.03
C SER A 30 -7.46 -10.00 3.39
N THR A 31 -7.08 -9.29 4.48
CA THR A 31 -7.33 -9.76 5.85
C THR A 31 -8.77 -9.54 6.30
N GLY A 32 -9.52 -8.67 5.60
CA GLY A 32 -10.86 -8.29 6.02
C GLY A 32 -10.84 -7.20 7.09
N SER A 33 -12.03 -6.76 7.48
CA SER A 33 -12.17 -5.68 8.47
C SER A 33 -12.04 -6.20 9.89
N GLY A 34 -11.61 -5.33 10.81
CA GLY A 34 -11.59 -5.60 12.24
C GLY A 34 -10.39 -6.42 12.72
N ARG A 35 -9.46 -6.76 11.86
CA ARG A 35 -8.24 -7.45 12.26
C ARG A 35 -7.11 -6.45 12.50
N SER A 36 -6.29 -6.74 13.48
CA SER A 36 -5.02 -6.02 13.68
C SER A 36 -3.97 -6.55 12.72
N GLY A 37 -2.97 -5.74 12.44
CA GLY A 37 -1.87 -6.09 11.54
C GLY A 37 -2.07 -5.51 10.15
N VAL A 38 -1.40 -6.12 9.16
CA VAL A 38 -1.46 -5.62 7.78
C VAL A 38 -2.83 -5.91 7.15
N ASP A 39 -3.20 -5.08 6.18
CA ASP A 39 -4.47 -5.25 5.44
C ASP A 39 -4.38 -6.29 4.33
N VAL A 40 -3.16 -6.64 3.89
CA VAL A 40 -2.93 -7.62 2.83
C VAL A 40 -1.89 -8.63 3.31
N LEU A 41 -2.22 -9.92 3.22
CA LEU A 41 -1.31 -11.02 3.49
C LEU A 41 -0.69 -11.51 2.18
N GLY A 42 0.36 -12.34 2.28
CA GLY A 42 0.95 -12.96 1.11
C GLY A 42 1.86 -12.05 0.29
N THR A 43 2.35 -10.98 0.91
CA THR A 43 3.29 -10.05 0.28
C THR A 43 4.58 -9.99 1.11
N PRO A 44 5.46 -11.01 0.99
CA PRO A 44 6.64 -11.10 1.84
C PRO A 44 7.50 -9.85 1.80
N GLY A 45 7.91 -9.37 2.98
CA GLY A 45 8.73 -8.17 3.10
C GLY A 45 7.99 -6.85 2.95
N LEU A 46 6.67 -6.87 2.74
CA LEU A 46 5.85 -5.66 2.56
C LEU A 46 4.77 -5.57 3.63
N ALA A 47 4.46 -4.35 4.04
CA ALA A 47 3.38 -4.09 5.00
C ALA A 47 2.43 -3.07 4.37
N PHE A 48 1.33 -3.56 3.80
CA PHE A 48 0.33 -2.72 3.16
C PHE A 48 -0.75 -2.28 4.14
N GLU A 49 -1.00 -0.98 4.20
CA GLU A 49 -2.13 -0.37 4.86
C GLU A 49 -3.04 0.22 3.78
N VAL A 50 -4.31 -0.16 3.75
CA VAL A 50 -5.23 0.24 2.69
C VAL A 50 -6.32 1.15 3.25
N LYS A 51 -6.50 2.31 2.63
CA LYS A 51 -7.45 3.32 3.06
C LYS A 51 -8.37 3.74 1.92
N ALA A 52 -9.67 3.79 2.21
CA ALA A 52 -10.69 4.31 1.31
C ALA A 52 -11.45 5.39 2.07
N ARG A 53 -10.95 6.62 2.01
CA ARG A 53 -11.46 7.74 2.81
C ARG A 53 -11.69 8.98 1.98
N THR A 54 -12.44 9.91 2.55
CA THR A 54 -12.66 11.23 1.97
C THR A 54 -11.57 12.22 2.37
N ASP A 55 -10.98 12.04 3.54
CA ASP A 55 -9.90 12.88 4.06
C ASP A 55 -8.55 12.22 3.81
N LEU A 56 -7.54 13.04 3.65
CA LEU A 56 -6.19 12.60 3.32
C LEU A 56 -5.29 12.76 4.56
N ASN A 57 -4.71 11.65 5.03
CA ASN A 57 -3.81 11.68 6.17
C ASN A 57 -2.66 10.66 5.98
N PRO A 58 -1.81 10.88 4.94
CA PRO A 58 -0.80 9.89 4.58
C PRO A 58 0.22 9.61 5.67
N LEU A 59 0.61 10.62 6.45
CA LEU A 59 1.58 10.40 7.52
C LEU A 59 1.08 9.40 8.55
N ALA A 60 -0.17 9.56 8.99
CA ALA A 60 -0.76 8.63 9.95
C ALA A 60 -0.86 7.22 9.37
N TRP A 61 -1.20 7.11 8.09
CA TRP A 61 -1.35 5.81 7.43
C TRP A 61 0.00 5.10 7.26
N VAL A 62 1.04 5.84 6.88
CA VAL A 62 2.40 5.27 6.80
C VAL A 62 2.88 4.83 8.17
N LYS A 63 2.65 5.64 9.22
CA LYS A 63 2.99 5.25 10.59
C LYS A 63 2.25 3.99 11.02
N GLN A 64 1.00 3.82 10.61
CA GLN A 64 0.23 2.62 10.91
C GLN A 64 0.85 1.40 10.22
N ALA A 65 1.25 1.52 8.96
CA ALA A 65 1.94 0.45 8.24
C ALA A 65 3.27 0.11 8.90
N GLU A 66 3.99 1.11 9.42
CA GLU A 66 5.28 0.93 10.09
C GLU A 66 5.20 0.12 11.39
N GLN A 67 4.02 -0.09 11.93
CA GLN A 67 3.82 -0.94 13.10
C GLN A 67 3.98 -2.43 12.80
N ASN A 68 4.02 -2.79 11.51
CA ASN A 68 4.14 -4.16 11.06
C ASN A 68 5.52 -4.39 10.44
N ALA A 69 5.95 -5.65 10.40
CA ALA A 69 7.22 -6.00 9.78
C ALA A 69 7.15 -5.84 8.26
N GLY A 70 8.24 -5.37 7.66
CA GLY A 70 8.35 -5.19 6.22
C GLY A 70 8.36 -3.72 5.80
N LEU A 71 8.50 -3.51 4.50
CA LEU A 71 8.48 -2.17 3.92
C LEU A 71 7.06 -1.61 4.01
N PRO A 72 6.87 -0.48 4.74
CA PRO A 72 5.54 0.08 4.92
C PRO A 72 5.08 0.85 3.69
N VAL A 73 3.89 0.51 3.19
CA VAL A 73 3.26 1.20 2.07
C VAL A 73 1.80 1.44 2.41
N ALA A 74 1.36 2.68 2.34
CA ALA A 74 -0.04 3.03 2.50
C ALA A 74 -0.67 3.21 1.13
N VAL A 75 -1.75 2.49 0.85
CA VAL A 75 -2.49 2.59 -0.41
C VAL A 75 -3.80 3.31 -0.15
N PHE A 76 -4.05 4.36 -0.92
CA PHE A 76 -5.21 5.22 -0.77
C PHE A 76 -6.08 5.17 -2.03
N ARG A 77 -7.36 4.84 -1.83
CA ARG A 77 -8.37 4.93 -2.88
C ARG A 77 -9.13 6.25 -2.73
N PRO A 78 -8.88 7.24 -3.60
CA PRO A 78 -9.63 8.50 -3.55
C PRO A 78 -11.10 8.30 -3.90
N ASN A 79 -11.96 9.18 -3.40
CA ASN A 79 -13.35 9.20 -3.81
C ASN A 79 -13.46 9.46 -5.31
N GLY A 80 -14.36 8.74 -5.97
CA GLY A 80 -14.60 8.90 -7.40
C GLY A 80 -13.64 8.15 -8.30
N MET A 81 -12.63 7.47 -7.72
CA MET A 81 -11.62 6.73 -8.49
C MET A 81 -12.14 5.40 -9.07
N GLY A 82 -13.29 4.93 -8.62
CA GLY A 82 -13.84 3.67 -9.07
C GLY A 82 -13.03 2.46 -8.62
N GLU A 83 -13.24 1.33 -9.28
CA GLU A 83 -12.61 0.05 -8.94
C GLU A 83 -11.43 -0.26 -9.84
N HIS A 84 -10.50 0.69 -9.95
CA HIS A 84 -9.29 0.60 -10.78
C HIS A 84 -8.05 0.71 -9.87
N PRO A 85 -7.60 -0.39 -9.23
CA PRO A 85 -6.54 -0.32 -8.25
C PRO A 85 -5.21 0.21 -8.79
N GLU A 86 -4.94 0.07 -10.09
CA GLU A 86 -3.75 0.63 -10.72
C GLU A 86 -3.70 2.17 -10.63
N THR A 87 -4.87 2.80 -10.39
CA THR A 87 -4.95 4.26 -10.26
C THR A 87 -4.90 4.74 -8.81
N PHE A 88 -4.92 3.82 -7.84
CA PHE A 88 -4.85 4.20 -6.44
C PHE A 88 -3.47 4.80 -6.14
N ILE A 89 -3.38 5.59 -5.08
CA ILE A 89 -2.16 6.31 -4.73
C ILE A 89 -1.42 5.52 -3.64
N ALA A 90 -0.13 5.33 -3.81
CA ALA A 90 0.71 4.69 -2.80
C ALA A 90 1.58 5.74 -2.12
N PHE A 91 1.64 5.69 -0.79
CA PHE A 91 2.48 6.57 0.04
C PHE A 91 3.52 5.72 0.77
N LEU A 92 4.77 6.15 0.72
CA LEU A 92 5.85 5.54 1.49
C LEU A 92 6.89 6.61 1.80
N ARG A 93 7.83 6.29 2.70
CA ARG A 93 8.91 7.21 3.03
C ARG A 93 9.80 7.41 1.81
N LEU A 94 10.27 8.64 1.59
CA LEU A 94 11.13 8.96 0.43
C LEU A 94 12.40 8.10 0.42
N GLY A 95 12.99 7.82 1.58
CA GLY A 95 14.15 6.96 1.66
C GLY A 95 13.88 5.56 1.14
N ASP A 96 12.71 5.00 1.47
CA ASP A 96 12.30 3.67 0.98
C ASP A 96 12.07 3.70 -0.53
N LEU A 97 11.40 4.75 -1.02
CA LEU A 97 11.16 4.90 -2.46
C LEU A 97 12.46 5.01 -3.24
N THR A 98 13.42 5.83 -2.77
CA THR A 98 14.69 6.00 -3.48
C THR A 98 15.48 4.70 -3.52
N ALA A 99 15.45 3.90 -2.45
CA ALA A 99 16.09 2.59 -2.45
C ALA A 99 15.47 1.66 -3.49
N LEU A 100 14.13 1.65 -3.58
CA LEU A 100 13.43 0.85 -4.58
C LEU A 100 13.75 1.32 -5.99
N LEU A 101 13.77 2.63 -6.21
CA LEU A 101 14.07 3.19 -7.53
C LEU A 101 15.51 2.86 -7.97
N ARG A 102 16.47 2.94 -7.04
CA ARG A 102 17.84 2.54 -7.33
C ARG A 102 17.94 1.06 -7.70
N ALA A 103 17.27 0.21 -6.96
CA ALA A 103 17.22 -1.23 -7.24
C ALA A 103 16.58 -1.53 -8.60
N ALA A 104 15.63 -0.69 -9.04
CA ALA A 104 14.99 -0.82 -10.35
C ALA A 104 15.80 -0.22 -11.50
N GLY A 105 16.96 0.38 -11.21
CA GLY A 105 17.86 0.91 -12.23
C GLY A 105 17.76 2.40 -12.48
N TYR A 106 16.98 3.11 -11.68
CA TYR A 106 16.88 4.57 -11.80
C TYR A 106 18.06 5.25 -11.12
N GLY A 107 18.40 6.45 -11.58
CA GLY A 107 19.50 7.23 -11.04
C GLY A 107 20.85 6.79 -11.57
N THR A 108 21.90 7.46 -11.11
CA THR A 108 23.29 7.13 -11.48
C THR A 108 24.08 6.86 -10.22
N GLU A 109 25.13 6.04 -10.34
CA GLU A 109 26.04 5.83 -9.23
C GLU A 109 26.78 7.13 -8.90
N PRO A 110 27.06 7.39 -7.62
CA PRO A 110 27.90 8.53 -7.27
C PRO A 110 29.25 8.40 -7.94
N GLU A 111 29.79 9.52 -8.45
CA GLU A 111 31.13 9.52 -9.00
C GLU A 111 32.13 9.20 -7.89
N GLU A 112 33.11 8.35 -8.21
CA GLU A 112 34.20 8.11 -7.28
C GLU A 112 35.01 9.40 -7.13
N GLN A 113 35.14 9.82 -5.90
CA GLN A 113 36.02 10.93 -5.58
C GLN A 113 37.40 10.36 -5.33
N GLY A 114 38.19 10.41 -6.36
CA GLY A 114 39.55 9.92 -6.31
C GLY A 114 40.49 10.83 -5.53
#